data_55e1937940e835a5c1dbe35290a99718
#
_entry.id   55e1937940e835a5c1dbe35290a99718
#
_cell.length_a   1.000
_cell.length_b   1.000
_cell.length_c   1.000
_cell.angle_alpha   90.00
_cell.angle_beta   90.00
_cell.angle_gamma   90.00
#
_symmetry.space_group_name_H-M   'P 1'
#
loop_
_entity.id
_entity.type
_entity.pdbx_description
1 polymer ?
#
loop_
_entity_poly.entity_id
_entity_poly.type
_entity_poly.pdbx_seq_one_letter_code
_entity_poly.pdbx_strand_id
1 'polypeptide(L)'
;SDLRLCVSPWGFMTIYPAIDIKGGRAVRLTQGRADQETVYAANPADVAAQFKAAGSAWVHVVDLDGAFAGEPQNLAAVQAIAALEMKVQLGGGLRTRAVVDRALGFGVSRVVIGTRAAESEAFVGELVQAYGDKIAVGIDAKDGQVAVKGWVSTAGMSALALAARMDVLGVRTLIHTDIGTDGMLTGPNYPAQE
;
A
#
# COMPACT_ATOMS: atom_id res chain seq x y z
N SER A 1 1.83 -2.60 -14.61
CA SER A 1 2.71 -2.44 -13.43
C SER A 1 2.77 -0.96 -13.09
N ASP A 2 2.03 -0.58 -12.06
CA ASP A 2 2.03 0.81 -11.59
C ASP A 2 3.34 1.05 -10.82
N LEU A 3 4.18 1.92 -11.41
CA LEU A 3 5.38 2.42 -10.77
C LEU A 3 4.94 3.49 -9.75
N ARG A 4 5.04 3.19 -8.47
CA ARG A 4 4.82 4.19 -7.42
C ARG A 4 6.15 4.86 -7.11
N LEU A 5 6.24 6.16 -7.41
CA LEU A 5 7.44 6.96 -7.27
C LEU A 5 7.59 7.45 -5.83
N CYS A 6 8.76 7.23 -5.23
CA CYS A 6 9.14 7.82 -3.95
C CYS A 6 10.43 8.63 -4.16
N VAL A 7 10.38 9.94 -3.91
CA VAL A 7 11.53 10.83 -4.04
C VAL A 7 12.27 10.87 -2.70
N SER A 8 13.56 10.54 -2.70
CA SER A 8 14.40 10.69 -1.52
C SER A 8 14.91 12.14 -1.40
N PRO A 9 15.28 12.61 -0.19
CA PRO A 9 15.84 13.95 0.01
C PRO A 9 17.14 14.21 -0.77
N TRP A 10 17.75 13.17 -1.32
CA TRP A 10 19.00 13.21 -2.08
C TRP A 10 18.80 13.21 -3.60
N GLY A 11 17.58 13.42 -4.09
CA GLY A 11 17.26 13.48 -5.51
C GLY A 11 17.26 12.14 -6.25
N PHE A 12 17.36 11.01 -5.54
CA PHE A 12 17.24 9.68 -6.14
C PHE A 12 15.80 9.16 -6.02
N MET A 13 15.23 8.77 -7.14
CA MET A 13 13.92 8.13 -7.19
C MET A 13 14.06 6.64 -6.90
N THR A 14 13.28 6.13 -5.94
CA THR A 14 13.17 4.70 -5.68
C THR A 14 11.90 4.16 -6.29
N ILE A 15 12.04 3.14 -7.14
CA ILE A 15 10.90 2.46 -7.75
C ILE A 15 10.46 1.30 -6.83
N TYR A 16 9.16 1.27 -6.53
CA TYR A 16 8.49 0.19 -5.81
C TYR A 16 7.59 -0.56 -6.80
N PRO A 17 8.06 -1.65 -7.43
CA PRO A 17 7.16 -2.46 -8.23
C PRO A 17 6.05 -3.03 -7.36
N ALA A 18 4.83 -3.07 -7.88
CA ALA A 18 3.66 -3.46 -7.12
C ALA A 18 3.15 -4.84 -7.55
N ILE A 19 2.66 -5.60 -6.56
CA ILE A 19 1.99 -6.89 -6.74
C ILE A 19 0.68 -6.83 -5.96
N ASP A 20 -0.43 -6.85 -6.68
CA ASP A 20 -1.75 -7.05 -6.08
C ASP A 20 -2.02 -8.54 -5.96
N ILE A 21 -2.46 -8.99 -4.78
CA ILE A 21 -2.75 -10.39 -4.50
C ILE A 21 -4.26 -10.55 -4.27
N LYS A 22 -4.88 -11.47 -5.02
CA LYS A 22 -6.27 -11.87 -4.83
C LYS A 22 -6.42 -13.38 -5.04
N GLY A 23 -7.03 -14.07 -4.08
CA GLY A 23 -7.15 -15.53 -4.10
C GLY A 23 -5.80 -16.25 -4.22
N GLY A 24 -4.74 -15.73 -3.60
CA GLY A 24 -3.38 -16.26 -3.65
C GLY A 24 -2.62 -16.02 -4.96
N ARG A 25 -3.20 -15.29 -5.92
CA ARG A 25 -2.62 -15.05 -7.26
C ARG A 25 -2.20 -13.60 -7.43
N ALA A 26 -1.18 -13.34 -8.26
CA ALA A 26 -0.83 -11.99 -8.68
C ALA A 26 -1.81 -11.50 -9.76
N VAL A 27 -2.50 -10.40 -9.48
CA VAL A 27 -3.56 -9.84 -10.33
C VAL A 27 -3.35 -8.35 -10.58
N ARG A 28 -4.15 -7.79 -11.45
CA ARG A 28 -4.35 -6.36 -11.62
C ARG A 28 -5.84 -6.07 -11.70
N LEU A 29 -6.27 -5.03 -11.01
CA LEU A 29 -7.61 -4.48 -11.15
C LEU A 29 -7.56 -3.20 -11.98
N THR A 30 -8.53 -2.97 -12.85
CA THR A 30 -8.72 -1.69 -13.52
C THR A 30 -9.50 -0.77 -12.59
N GLN A 31 -8.91 0.38 -12.21
CA GLN A 31 -9.51 1.35 -11.27
C GLN A 31 -10.05 0.71 -9.96
N GLY A 32 -9.33 -0.30 -9.44
CA GLY A 32 -9.74 -1.00 -8.22
C GLY A 32 -11.01 -1.86 -8.34
N ARG A 33 -11.54 -2.06 -9.55
CA ARG A 33 -12.79 -2.81 -9.76
C ARG A 33 -12.56 -4.31 -9.70
N ALA A 34 -13.19 -4.96 -8.72
CA ALA A 34 -13.04 -6.39 -8.47
C ALA A 34 -13.60 -7.28 -9.61
N ASP A 35 -14.48 -6.73 -10.46
CA ASP A 35 -15.06 -7.40 -11.65
C ASP A 35 -14.18 -7.28 -12.91
N GLN A 36 -13.12 -6.47 -12.85
CA GLN A 36 -12.18 -6.25 -13.95
C GLN A 36 -10.76 -6.71 -13.56
N GLU A 37 -10.64 -8.02 -13.32
CA GLU A 37 -9.40 -8.67 -12.89
C GLU A 37 -8.65 -9.26 -14.09
N THR A 38 -7.35 -9.01 -14.15
CA THR A 38 -6.41 -9.71 -15.03
C THR A 38 -5.42 -10.49 -14.17
N VAL A 39 -5.33 -11.80 -14.35
CA VAL A 39 -4.35 -12.64 -13.63
C VAL A 39 -3.03 -12.62 -14.40
N TYR A 40 -1.95 -12.23 -13.73
CA TYR A 40 -0.59 -12.19 -14.29
C TYR A 40 0.22 -13.44 -13.97
N ALA A 41 0.06 -13.98 -12.75
CA ALA A 41 0.75 -15.18 -12.33
C ALA A 41 -0.04 -15.93 -11.26
N ALA A 42 0.07 -17.25 -11.27
CA ALA A 42 -0.53 -18.12 -10.26
C ALA A 42 0.17 -17.97 -8.90
N ASN A 43 1.48 -17.66 -8.91
CA ASN A 43 2.29 -17.50 -7.70
C ASN A 43 2.90 -16.09 -7.63
N PRO A 44 2.49 -15.23 -6.66
CA PRO A 44 3.02 -13.88 -6.51
C PRO A 44 4.54 -13.84 -6.22
N ALA A 45 5.11 -14.87 -5.58
CA ALA A 45 6.53 -14.92 -5.29
C ALA A 45 7.39 -15.01 -6.56
N ASP A 46 6.89 -15.63 -7.63
CA ASP A 46 7.61 -15.70 -8.92
C ASP A 46 7.71 -14.31 -9.56
N VAL A 47 6.67 -13.49 -9.42
CA VAL A 47 6.69 -12.09 -9.89
C VAL A 47 7.68 -11.26 -9.07
N ALA A 48 7.67 -11.42 -7.74
CA ALA A 48 8.62 -10.75 -6.85
C ALA A 48 10.08 -11.15 -7.17
N ALA A 49 10.34 -12.43 -7.46
CA ALA A 49 11.65 -12.91 -7.87
C ALA A 49 12.14 -12.24 -9.17
N GLN A 50 11.26 -12.02 -10.14
CA GLN A 50 11.59 -11.27 -11.36
C GLN A 50 11.96 -9.82 -11.05
N PHE A 51 11.22 -9.14 -10.16
CA PHE A 51 11.57 -7.79 -9.74
C PHE A 51 12.90 -7.73 -9.00
N LYS A 52 13.20 -8.72 -8.14
CA LYS A 52 14.49 -8.84 -7.48
C LYS A 52 15.62 -9.03 -8.52
N ALA A 53 15.44 -9.92 -9.48
CA ALA A 53 16.41 -10.16 -10.55
C ALA A 53 16.64 -8.91 -11.42
N ALA A 54 15.62 -8.07 -11.58
CA ALA A 54 15.74 -6.77 -12.26
C ALA A 54 16.38 -5.68 -11.39
N GLY A 55 16.83 -5.99 -10.16
CA GLY A 55 17.55 -5.07 -9.27
C GLY A 55 16.68 -4.27 -8.30
N SER A 56 15.39 -4.58 -8.19
CA SER A 56 14.55 -3.88 -7.21
C SER A 56 14.88 -4.32 -5.79
N ALA A 57 15.13 -3.34 -4.90
CA ALA A 57 15.35 -3.58 -3.48
C ALA A 57 14.03 -3.68 -2.69
N TRP A 58 12.95 -3.13 -3.22
CA TRP A 58 11.64 -3.09 -2.60
C TRP A 58 10.57 -3.71 -3.50
N VAL A 59 9.53 -4.22 -2.88
CA VAL A 59 8.27 -4.56 -3.54
C VAL A 59 7.10 -4.04 -2.70
N HIS A 60 6.12 -3.42 -3.36
CA HIS A 60 4.85 -3.04 -2.75
C HIS A 60 3.84 -4.16 -2.99
N VAL A 61 3.27 -4.71 -1.93
CA VAL A 61 2.30 -5.81 -1.98
C VAL A 61 0.98 -5.33 -1.43
N VAL A 62 -0.10 -5.56 -2.16
CA VAL A 62 -1.46 -5.28 -1.71
C VAL A 62 -2.25 -6.58 -1.60
N ASP A 63 -2.68 -6.92 -0.38
CA ASP A 63 -3.64 -7.98 -0.13
C ASP A 63 -5.05 -7.46 -0.40
N LEU A 64 -5.56 -7.65 -1.63
CA LEU A 64 -6.88 -7.16 -2.04
C LEU A 64 -8.00 -7.84 -1.28
N ASP A 65 -7.91 -9.15 -1.04
CA ASP A 65 -8.89 -9.87 -0.24
C ASP A 65 -8.92 -9.32 1.19
N GLY A 66 -7.73 -9.03 1.75
CA GLY A 66 -7.60 -8.41 3.07
C GLY A 66 -8.17 -6.99 3.11
N ALA A 67 -7.98 -6.20 2.06
CA ALA A 67 -8.56 -4.86 1.97
C ALA A 67 -10.09 -4.88 2.06
N PHE A 68 -10.73 -5.85 1.43
CA PHE A 68 -12.19 -6.05 1.48
C PHE A 68 -12.64 -6.71 2.80
N ALA A 69 -11.95 -7.76 3.25
CA ALA A 69 -12.32 -8.51 4.47
C ALA A 69 -12.05 -7.70 5.77
N GLY A 70 -11.09 -6.77 5.72
CA GLY A 70 -10.67 -6.00 6.89
C GLY A 70 -9.56 -6.66 7.72
N GLU A 71 -9.07 -7.81 7.30
CA GLU A 71 -7.91 -8.51 7.83
C GLU A 71 -7.19 -9.26 6.70
N PRO A 72 -5.85 -9.40 6.74
CA PRO A 72 -5.09 -10.05 5.67
C PRO A 72 -5.53 -11.49 5.44
N GLN A 73 -5.70 -11.84 4.17
CA GLN A 73 -6.12 -13.18 3.72
C GLN A 73 -4.99 -13.94 3.03
N ASN A 74 -3.99 -13.24 2.49
CA ASN A 74 -2.92 -13.81 1.65
C ASN A 74 -1.55 -13.83 2.34
N LEU A 75 -1.49 -13.93 3.67
CA LEU A 75 -0.23 -13.86 4.42
C LEU A 75 0.79 -14.94 4.03
N ALA A 76 0.35 -16.12 3.59
CA ALA A 76 1.27 -17.16 3.11
C ALA A 76 2.03 -16.72 1.86
N ALA A 77 1.34 -16.05 0.91
CA ALA A 77 1.98 -15.49 -0.28
C ALA A 77 2.92 -14.33 0.09
N VAL A 78 2.52 -13.46 1.03
CA VAL A 78 3.36 -12.38 1.54
C VAL A 78 4.63 -12.94 2.20
N GLN A 79 4.51 -13.99 3.01
CA GLN A 79 5.65 -14.66 3.64
C GLN A 79 6.62 -15.26 2.60
N ALA A 80 6.08 -15.89 1.54
CA ALA A 80 6.91 -16.41 0.45
C ALA A 80 7.68 -15.31 -0.28
N ILE A 81 7.06 -14.13 -0.48
CA ILE A 81 7.75 -12.95 -1.04
C ILE A 81 8.82 -12.42 -0.08
N ALA A 82 8.52 -12.31 1.22
CA ALA A 82 9.49 -11.85 2.21
C ALA A 82 10.72 -12.77 2.32
N ALA A 83 10.54 -14.08 2.11
CA ALA A 83 11.63 -15.05 2.09
C ALA A 83 12.62 -14.85 0.93
N LEU A 84 12.28 -14.05 -0.08
CA LEU A 84 13.20 -13.69 -1.17
C LEU A 84 14.24 -12.63 -0.75
N GLU A 85 14.28 -12.21 0.51
CA GLU A 85 15.21 -11.18 1.01
C GLU A 85 15.07 -9.82 0.28
N MET A 86 13.85 -9.51 -0.14
CA MET A 86 13.45 -8.17 -0.58
C MET A 86 12.79 -7.41 0.56
N LYS A 87 12.90 -6.09 0.54
CA LYS A 87 12.11 -5.26 1.46
C LYS A 87 10.65 -5.24 0.98
N VAL A 88 9.76 -5.76 1.80
CA VAL A 88 8.33 -5.83 1.49
C VAL A 88 7.59 -4.69 2.19
N GLN A 89 6.84 -3.92 1.41
CA GLN A 89 5.86 -2.96 1.90
C GLN A 89 4.46 -3.54 1.66
N LEU A 90 3.71 -3.81 2.74
CA LEU A 90 2.42 -4.51 2.68
C LEU A 90 1.26 -3.57 2.99
N GLY A 91 0.26 -3.54 2.13
CA GLY A 91 -1.07 -2.96 2.34
C GLY A 91 -2.17 -4.02 2.26
N GLY A 92 -3.37 -3.66 2.73
CA GLY A 92 -4.55 -4.53 2.69
C GLY A 92 -4.90 -5.18 4.04
N GLY A 93 -6.03 -4.78 4.63
CA GLY A 93 -6.59 -5.40 5.83
C GLY A 93 -5.89 -5.12 7.16
N LEU A 94 -4.92 -4.21 7.23
CA LEU A 94 -4.12 -3.91 8.42
C LEU A 94 -4.87 -2.96 9.38
N ARG A 95 -5.90 -3.47 10.05
CA ARG A 95 -6.84 -2.64 10.85
C ARG A 95 -6.66 -2.75 12.36
N THR A 96 -5.86 -3.70 12.86
CA THR A 96 -5.59 -3.90 14.27
C THR A 96 -4.10 -4.05 14.55
N ARG A 97 -3.66 -3.73 15.76
CA ARG A 97 -2.27 -3.89 16.18
C ARG A 97 -1.79 -5.34 16.05
N ALA A 98 -2.60 -6.29 16.48
CA ALA A 98 -2.25 -7.72 16.40
C ALA A 98 -1.98 -8.19 14.97
N VAL A 99 -2.73 -7.66 13.98
CA VAL A 99 -2.50 -7.95 12.57
C VAL A 99 -1.21 -7.30 12.08
N VAL A 100 -0.91 -6.08 12.50
CA VAL A 100 0.37 -5.39 12.19
C VAL A 100 1.54 -6.15 12.78
N ASP A 101 1.46 -6.58 14.06
CA ASP A 101 2.47 -7.41 14.71
C ASP A 101 2.76 -8.69 13.93
N ARG A 102 1.69 -9.38 13.49
CA ARG A 102 1.81 -10.61 12.71
C ARG A 102 2.48 -10.37 11.36
N ALA A 103 2.09 -9.32 10.64
CA ALA A 103 2.70 -8.97 9.35
C ALA A 103 4.19 -8.66 9.49
N LEU A 104 4.57 -7.83 10.46
CA LEU A 104 5.98 -7.51 10.74
C LEU A 104 6.75 -8.75 11.18
N GLY A 105 6.13 -9.65 11.96
CA GLY A 105 6.71 -10.92 12.39
C GLY A 105 7.00 -11.90 11.25
N PHE A 106 6.30 -11.77 10.12
CA PHE A 106 6.56 -12.55 8.89
C PHE A 106 7.66 -11.96 8.00
N GLY A 107 8.37 -10.91 8.44
CA GLY A 107 9.46 -10.31 7.69
C GLY A 107 9.05 -9.15 6.78
N VAL A 108 7.80 -8.67 6.88
CA VAL A 108 7.38 -7.43 6.21
C VAL A 108 8.19 -6.26 6.76
N SER A 109 8.79 -5.47 5.87
CA SER A 109 9.69 -4.36 6.25
C SER A 109 8.92 -3.10 6.61
N ARG A 110 7.74 -2.88 6.01
CA ARG A 110 6.86 -1.74 6.23
C ARG A 110 5.41 -2.14 5.99
N VAL A 111 4.52 -1.65 6.82
CA VAL A 111 3.07 -1.82 6.66
C VAL A 111 2.41 -0.51 6.28
N VAL A 112 1.37 -0.59 5.45
CA VAL A 112 0.62 0.57 4.95
C VAL A 112 -0.77 0.57 5.58
N ILE A 113 -1.04 1.57 6.40
CA ILE A 113 -2.33 1.78 7.02
C ILE A 113 -3.16 2.68 6.10
N GLY A 114 -4.21 2.14 5.50
CA GLY A 114 -5.12 2.88 4.61
C GLY A 114 -6.33 3.44 5.36
N THR A 115 -7.53 2.94 5.05
CA THR A 115 -8.83 3.39 5.61
C THR A 115 -8.79 3.67 7.12
N ARG A 116 -8.12 2.83 7.89
CA ARG A 116 -8.02 2.97 9.35
C ARG A 116 -7.30 4.24 9.79
N ALA A 117 -6.39 4.79 8.99
CA ALA A 117 -5.71 6.04 9.28
C ALA A 117 -6.67 7.25 9.23
N ALA A 118 -7.61 7.25 8.29
CA ALA A 118 -8.65 8.27 8.21
C ALA A 118 -9.72 8.15 9.32
N GLU A 119 -9.90 6.94 9.87
CA GLU A 119 -10.89 6.66 10.92
C GLU A 119 -10.34 6.92 12.34
N SER A 120 -9.03 6.77 12.58
CA SER A 120 -8.44 6.83 13.92
C SER A 120 -6.99 7.28 13.91
N GLU A 121 -6.76 8.56 14.18
CA GLU A 121 -5.42 9.11 14.39
C GLU A 121 -4.72 8.49 15.60
N ALA A 122 -5.44 8.19 16.67
CA ALA A 122 -4.90 7.53 17.86
C ALA A 122 -4.27 6.18 17.53
N PHE A 123 -4.93 5.39 16.68
CA PHE A 123 -4.39 4.11 16.23
C PHE A 123 -3.07 4.26 15.45
N VAL A 124 -3.00 5.26 14.56
CA VAL A 124 -1.75 5.55 13.83
C VAL A 124 -0.66 6.00 14.79
N GLY A 125 -0.96 6.89 15.72
CA GLY A 125 -0.01 7.36 16.74
C GLY A 125 0.56 6.21 17.60
N GLU A 126 -0.29 5.28 18.06
CA GLU A 126 0.15 4.08 18.78
C GLU A 126 1.10 3.20 17.94
N LEU A 127 0.78 3.02 16.65
CA LEU A 127 1.63 2.23 15.75
C LEU A 127 2.97 2.93 15.47
N VAL A 128 2.97 4.24 15.21
CA VAL A 128 4.20 5.01 14.99
C VAL A 128 5.09 4.99 16.22
N GLN A 129 4.51 5.14 17.41
CA GLN A 129 5.27 5.03 18.66
C GLN A 129 5.91 3.65 18.84
N ALA A 130 5.22 2.58 18.44
CA ALA A 130 5.70 1.21 18.63
C ALA A 130 6.71 0.77 17.55
N TYR A 131 6.53 1.21 16.29
CA TYR A 131 7.25 0.64 15.15
C TYR A 131 7.99 1.67 14.29
N GLY A 132 7.83 2.98 14.55
CA GLY A 132 8.53 4.06 13.85
C GLY A 132 8.36 4.00 12.33
N ASP A 133 9.48 4.01 11.61
CA ASP A 133 9.54 4.06 10.15
C ASP A 133 8.96 2.82 9.43
N LYS A 134 8.61 1.78 10.18
CA LYS A 134 7.91 0.61 9.64
C LYS A 134 6.43 0.88 9.36
N ILE A 135 5.91 2.05 9.75
CA ILE A 135 4.54 2.47 9.49
C ILE A 135 4.53 3.48 8.34
N ALA A 136 3.76 3.18 7.31
CA ALA A 136 3.37 4.11 6.28
C ALA A 136 1.86 4.31 6.29
N VAL A 137 1.39 5.46 5.79
CA VAL A 137 -0.05 5.71 5.60
C VAL A 137 -0.35 5.83 4.13
N GLY A 138 -1.35 5.07 3.67
CA GLY A 138 -1.94 5.16 2.35
C GLY A 138 -3.08 6.17 2.32
N ILE A 139 -3.00 7.10 1.41
CA ILE A 139 -4.02 8.14 1.18
C ILE A 139 -4.52 7.98 -0.25
N ASP A 140 -5.62 7.27 -0.39
CA ASP A 140 -6.31 7.16 -1.66
C ASP A 140 -7.26 8.36 -1.80
N ALA A 141 -7.17 9.09 -2.90
CA ALA A 141 -7.94 10.31 -3.08
C ALA A 141 -8.65 10.33 -4.45
N LYS A 142 -9.83 10.92 -4.45
CA LYS A 142 -10.58 11.27 -5.64
C LYS A 142 -10.93 12.75 -5.56
N ASP A 143 -10.54 13.52 -6.57
CA ASP A 143 -10.78 14.97 -6.61
C ASP A 143 -10.29 15.67 -5.33
N GLY A 144 -9.13 15.24 -4.80
CA GLY A 144 -8.53 15.76 -3.57
C GLY A 144 -9.21 15.32 -2.27
N GLN A 145 -10.28 14.54 -2.31
CA GLN A 145 -10.99 14.02 -1.13
C GLN A 145 -10.54 12.58 -0.81
N VAL A 146 -10.29 12.30 0.47
CA VAL A 146 -9.89 10.97 0.93
C VAL A 146 -10.99 9.94 0.66
N ALA A 147 -10.65 8.90 -0.05
CA ALA A 147 -11.51 7.73 -0.25
C ALA A 147 -11.17 6.63 0.77
N VAL A 148 -12.20 5.93 1.22
CA VAL A 148 -12.11 4.87 2.22
C VAL A 148 -12.91 3.64 1.79
N LYS A 149 -12.69 2.52 2.49
CA LYS A 149 -13.42 1.25 2.27
C LYS A 149 -13.33 0.73 0.83
N GLY A 150 -12.12 0.64 0.28
CA GLY A 150 -11.93 0.18 -1.09
C GLY A 150 -12.53 1.15 -2.12
N TRP A 151 -12.43 2.47 -1.85
CA TRP A 151 -12.86 3.56 -2.74
C TRP A 151 -14.38 3.74 -2.88
N VAL A 152 -15.16 3.10 -2.03
CA VAL A 152 -16.64 3.12 -2.10
C VAL A 152 -17.25 4.39 -1.45
N SER A 153 -16.54 5.01 -0.51
CA SER A 153 -17.00 6.20 0.20
C SER A 153 -15.86 7.19 0.46
N THR A 154 -16.20 8.45 0.73
CA THR A 154 -15.24 9.48 1.14
C THR A 154 -15.27 9.70 2.64
N ALA A 155 -14.12 10.10 3.21
CA ALA A 155 -14.00 10.40 4.64
C ALA A 155 -14.47 11.82 5.02
N GLY A 156 -14.91 12.63 4.06
CA GLY A 156 -15.28 14.04 4.29
C GLY A 156 -14.08 14.94 4.64
N MET A 157 -12.88 14.50 4.27
CA MET A 157 -11.61 15.16 4.57
C MET A 157 -10.75 15.21 3.32
N SER A 158 -9.99 16.31 3.11
CA SER A 158 -9.04 16.39 2.00
C SER A 158 -7.80 15.52 2.26
N ALA A 159 -7.20 15.02 1.18
CA ALA A 159 -5.96 14.25 1.24
C ALA A 159 -4.83 15.04 1.91
N LEU A 160 -4.72 16.33 1.62
CA LEU A 160 -3.72 17.22 2.21
C LEU A 160 -3.93 17.39 3.73
N ALA A 161 -5.19 17.53 4.18
CA ALA A 161 -5.48 17.64 5.60
C ALA A 161 -5.13 16.34 6.35
N LEU A 162 -5.39 15.17 5.76
CA LEU A 162 -4.97 13.90 6.35
C LEU A 162 -3.45 13.78 6.38
N ALA A 163 -2.77 14.12 5.29
CA ALA A 163 -1.31 14.09 5.22
C ALA A 163 -0.66 14.96 6.32
N ALA A 164 -1.14 16.19 6.51
CA ALA A 164 -0.65 17.08 7.56
C ALA A 164 -0.84 16.50 8.98
N ARG A 165 -1.98 15.84 9.24
CA ARG A 165 -2.22 15.18 10.53
C ARG A 165 -1.28 13.98 10.74
N MET A 166 -1.01 13.21 9.69
CA MET A 166 -0.09 12.07 9.76
C MET A 166 1.35 12.53 10.01
N ASP A 167 1.77 13.64 9.42
CA ASP A 167 3.08 14.25 9.68
C ASP A 167 3.24 14.66 11.16
N VAL A 168 2.22 15.30 11.75
CA VAL A 168 2.22 15.66 13.18
C VAL A 168 2.34 14.41 14.08
N LEU A 169 1.78 13.26 13.68
CA LEU A 169 1.90 12.00 14.39
C LEU A 169 3.27 11.33 14.19
N GLY A 170 4.15 11.88 13.35
CA GLY A 170 5.49 11.36 13.08
C GLY A 170 5.55 10.28 12.00
N VAL A 171 4.51 10.15 11.17
CA VAL A 171 4.54 9.27 9.99
C VAL A 171 5.58 9.79 8.99
N ARG A 172 6.55 8.94 8.62
CA ARG A 172 7.67 9.31 7.73
C ARG A 172 7.42 8.96 6.26
N THR A 173 6.43 8.14 5.99
CA THR A 173 6.12 7.69 4.62
C THR A 173 4.64 7.80 4.37
N LEU A 174 4.28 8.59 3.36
CA LEU A 174 2.93 8.68 2.82
C LEU A 174 2.91 8.07 1.41
N ILE A 175 1.85 7.37 1.08
CA ILE A 175 1.60 6.81 -0.25
C ILE A 175 0.32 7.41 -0.75
N HIS A 176 0.44 8.27 -1.76
CA HIS A 176 -0.72 8.91 -2.38
C HIS A 176 -1.15 8.15 -3.63
N THR A 177 -2.45 7.81 -3.71
CA THR A 177 -3.07 7.24 -4.90
C THR A 177 -4.15 8.18 -5.41
N ASP A 178 -4.01 8.67 -6.65
CA ASP A 178 -5.11 9.31 -7.36
C ASP A 178 -5.96 8.24 -8.04
N ILE A 179 -7.15 7.99 -7.51
CA ILE A 179 -8.06 6.95 -7.99
C ILE A 179 -8.49 7.21 -9.45
N GLY A 180 -8.57 8.47 -9.86
CA GLY A 180 -8.98 8.85 -11.20
C GLY A 180 -8.00 8.40 -12.29
N THR A 181 -6.71 8.32 -11.96
CA THR A 181 -5.64 7.92 -12.89
C THR A 181 -5.10 6.51 -12.63
N ASP A 182 -5.44 5.90 -11.50
CA ASP A 182 -4.94 4.57 -11.14
C ASP A 182 -5.40 3.50 -12.14
N GLY A 183 -4.44 2.72 -12.63
CA GLY A 183 -4.69 1.65 -13.60
C GLY A 183 -4.99 2.09 -15.03
N MET A 184 -5.03 3.39 -15.34
CA MET A 184 -5.43 3.94 -16.65
C MET A 184 -4.29 4.05 -17.65
N LEU A 185 -3.03 3.92 -17.24
CA LEU A 185 -1.83 4.09 -18.09
C LEU A 185 -1.72 5.49 -18.74
N THR A 186 -2.36 6.50 -18.17
CA THR A 186 -2.36 7.90 -18.65
C THR A 186 -1.25 8.75 -18.03
N GLY A 187 -0.45 8.16 -17.15
CA GLY A 187 0.56 8.85 -16.35
C GLY A 187 0.01 9.38 -15.02
N PRO A 188 0.90 9.87 -14.14
CA PRO A 188 0.51 10.39 -12.83
C PRO A 188 -0.18 11.75 -12.92
N ASN A 189 -1.04 12.04 -11.96
CA ASN A 189 -1.64 13.36 -11.78
C ASN A 189 -0.65 14.27 -11.03
N TYR A 190 0.25 14.93 -11.77
CA TYR A 190 1.26 15.83 -11.19
C TYR A 190 0.66 16.98 -10.37
N PRO A 191 -0.41 17.69 -10.83
CA PRO A 191 -1.01 18.76 -10.03
C PRO A 191 -1.54 18.34 -8.68
N ALA A 192 -1.90 17.07 -8.49
CA ALA A 192 -2.36 16.56 -7.20
C ALA A 192 -1.22 16.26 -6.21
N GLN A 193 0.04 16.38 -6.64
CA GLN A 193 1.24 16.09 -5.84
C GLN A 193 2.04 17.35 -5.48
N GLU A 194 1.66 18.50 -6.02
CA GLU A 194 2.18 19.83 -5.67
C GLU A 194 1.47 20.41 -4.43
#